data_d978a22c88d3c5226b3100729d740ee5
#
_entry.id   d978a22c88d3c5226b3100729d740ee5
#
_cell.length_a   1.000
_cell.length_b   1.000
_cell.length_c   1.000
_cell.angle_alpha   90.00
_cell.angle_beta   90.00
_cell.angle_gamma   90.00
#
_symmetry.space_group_name_H-M   'P 1'
#
loop_
_entity.id
_entity.type
_entity.pdbx_description
1 polymer ?
#
loop_
_entity_poly.entity_id
_entity_poly.type
_entity_poly.pdbx_seq_one_letter_code
_entity_poly.pdbx_strand_id
1 'polypeptide(L)'
;MSMRISRRWFLGLTAMAMTTRPIALGADNMPSVPANLDHILLGAADLDHGIAWMEERSGVRAIFGGVHPGRGTRNALLSLGPGRYLEIIAPDPQQASATSGNDMANRLRAIREPRLIGWAAHTDDLASLVQKAAAAGIAIENPRDGSRVRPDGKTLQWRSFALKKDFDGVLPFFIEWNRNSIHPSQDAPSGCTLQHFLIECPAMEDVRSVAGKLGLEVEVKPAQTPVLRARIIGKKGAFEIA
;
A
#
# COMPACT_ATOMS: atom_id res chain seq x y z
N MET A 1 -94.87 -13.37 -7.39
CA MET A 1 -93.62 -14.05 -7.90
C MET A 1 -92.51 -13.01 -7.83
N SER A 2 -91.67 -13.11 -6.79
CA SER A 2 -90.74 -12.07 -6.38
C SER A 2 -89.33 -12.45 -6.83
N MET A 3 -88.70 -11.59 -7.55
CA MET A 3 -87.36 -11.78 -8.04
C MET A 3 -86.38 -10.89 -7.25
N ARG A 4 -85.50 -11.52 -6.43
CA ARG A 4 -84.54 -10.81 -5.59
C ARG A 4 -83.30 -10.57 -6.42
N ILE A 5 -82.86 -9.30 -6.53
CA ILE A 5 -81.60 -8.86 -7.12
C ILE A 5 -80.55 -8.75 -6.01
N SER A 6 -79.47 -9.53 -6.07
CA SER A 6 -78.35 -9.49 -5.16
C SER A 6 -77.32 -8.48 -5.65
N ARG A 7 -77.00 -7.47 -4.83
CA ARG A 7 -75.91 -6.50 -5.04
C ARG A 7 -74.58 -7.11 -4.55
N ARG A 8 -73.64 -7.36 -5.45
CA ARG A 8 -72.25 -7.68 -5.13
C ARG A 8 -71.46 -6.36 -4.99
N TRP A 9 -70.89 -6.14 -3.84
CA TRP A 9 -69.92 -5.06 -3.56
C TRP A 9 -68.54 -5.52 -4.00
N PHE A 10 -67.89 -4.78 -4.94
CA PHE A 10 -66.48 -4.94 -5.27
C PHE A 10 -65.69 -3.97 -4.36
N LEU A 11 -64.92 -4.53 -3.42
CA LEU A 11 -63.87 -3.81 -2.69
C LEU A 11 -62.63 -3.82 -3.57
N GLY A 12 -62.26 -2.66 -4.13
CA GLY A 12 -61.00 -2.44 -4.80
C GLY A 12 -59.89 -2.23 -3.75
N LEU A 13 -58.98 -3.19 -3.63
CA LEU A 13 -57.70 -3.01 -2.92
C LEU A 13 -56.74 -2.29 -3.88
N THR A 14 -56.47 -1.00 -3.62
CA THR A 14 -55.35 -0.28 -4.22
C THR A 14 -54.08 -0.64 -3.49
N ALA A 15 -53.24 -1.49 -4.08
CA ALA A 15 -51.90 -1.78 -3.61
C ALA A 15 -50.98 -0.59 -3.92
N MET A 16 -50.59 0.14 -2.89
CA MET A 16 -49.61 1.23 -2.97
C MET A 16 -48.21 0.59 -3.03
N ALA A 17 -47.61 0.49 -4.21
CA ALA A 17 -46.26 0.04 -4.39
C ALA A 17 -45.29 1.08 -3.82
N MET A 18 -44.73 0.83 -2.64
CA MET A 18 -43.59 1.58 -2.12
C MET A 18 -42.36 1.22 -2.95
N THR A 19 -41.98 2.06 -3.91
CA THR A 19 -40.70 2.00 -4.56
C THR A 19 -39.64 2.50 -3.60
N THR A 20 -38.94 1.58 -2.93
CA THR A 20 -37.70 1.89 -2.23
C THR A 20 -36.63 2.17 -3.29
N ARG A 21 -36.34 3.46 -3.51
CA ARG A 21 -35.14 3.86 -4.25
C ARG A 21 -33.93 3.40 -3.45
N PRO A 22 -32.99 2.63 -4.05
CA PRO A 22 -31.72 2.41 -3.40
C PRO A 22 -31.03 3.76 -3.27
N ILE A 23 -30.68 4.15 -2.03
CA ILE A 23 -29.77 5.25 -1.77
C ILE A 23 -28.45 4.78 -2.34
N ALA A 24 -28.06 5.28 -3.51
CA ALA A 24 -26.70 5.19 -3.98
C ALA A 24 -25.85 5.99 -2.99
N LEU A 25 -25.22 5.29 -2.04
CA LEU A 25 -24.07 5.81 -1.32
C LEU A 25 -23.08 6.22 -2.40
N GLY A 26 -22.80 7.52 -2.52
CA GLY A 26 -21.80 8.04 -3.43
C GLY A 26 -20.52 7.27 -3.19
N ALA A 27 -20.08 6.48 -4.16
CA ALA A 27 -18.74 5.93 -4.16
C ALA A 27 -17.80 7.14 -4.14
N ASP A 28 -17.09 7.31 -3.03
CA ASP A 28 -16.02 8.29 -2.95
C ASP A 28 -15.14 8.07 -4.19
N ASN A 29 -14.97 9.10 -4.98
CA ASN A 29 -14.25 9.07 -6.27
C ASN A 29 -12.71 9.06 -6.02
N MET A 30 -12.28 8.28 -5.02
CA MET A 30 -10.85 8.10 -4.72
C MET A 30 -10.22 7.15 -5.73
N PRO A 31 -9.01 7.46 -6.21
CA PRO A 31 -8.31 6.57 -7.11
C PRO A 31 -8.09 5.20 -6.47
N SER A 32 -8.27 4.14 -7.22
CA SER A 32 -8.07 2.77 -6.75
C SER A 32 -6.62 2.49 -6.32
N VAL A 33 -5.66 3.25 -6.86
CA VAL A 33 -4.25 3.26 -6.47
C VAL A 33 -3.78 4.70 -6.42
N PRO A 34 -3.14 5.16 -5.34
CA PRO A 34 -2.56 6.50 -5.26
C PRO A 34 -1.64 6.80 -6.44
N ALA A 35 -1.82 7.97 -7.08
CA ALA A 35 -1.03 8.34 -8.25
C ALA A 35 0.48 8.35 -7.97
N ASN A 36 0.85 8.77 -6.77
CA ASN A 36 2.22 8.87 -6.29
C ASN A 36 2.69 7.64 -5.47
N LEU A 37 1.96 6.52 -5.47
CA LEU A 37 2.48 5.29 -4.88
C LEU A 37 3.68 4.79 -5.70
N ASP A 38 4.84 4.73 -5.05
CA ASP A 38 6.10 4.24 -5.62
C ASP A 38 6.23 2.72 -5.44
N HIS A 39 6.19 2.27 -4.19
CA HIS A 39 6.23 0.84 -3.91
C HIS A 39 5.52 0.48 -2.61
N ILE A 40 5.14 -0.78 -2.50
CA ILE A 40 4.64 -1.39 -1.27
C ILE A 40 5.67 -2.36 -0.71
N LEU A 41 5.77 -2.41 0.62
CA LEU A 41 6.74 -3.25 1.33
C LEU A 41 6.05 -4.48 1.90
N LEU A 42 6.49 -5.66 1.43
CA LEU A 42 6.12 -6.96 2.00
C LEU A 42 7.23 -7.42 2.94
N GLY A 43 6.98 -7.35 4.24
CA GLY A 43 7.91 -7.84 5.26
C GLY A 43 7.87 -9.37 5.37
N ALA A 44 9.04 -10.00 5.49
CA ALA A 44 9.20 -11.42 5.75
C ALA A 44 10.33 -11.66 6.73
N ALA A 45 10.26 -12.74 7.53
CA ALA A 45 11.36 -13.15 8.41
C ALA A 45 12.54 -13.75 7.65
N ASP A 46 12.27 -14.32 6.48
CA ASP A 46 13.26 -14.86 5.56
C ASP A 46 12.93 -14.43 4.13
N LEU A 47 13.95 -14.06 3.36
CA LEU A 47 13.75 -13.52 2.02
C LEU A 47 13.27 -14.59 1.02
N ASP A 48 13.83 -15.79 1.10
CA ASP A 48 13.47 -16.87 0.18
C ASP A 48 12.05 -17.36 0.44
N HIS A 49 11.63 -17.38 1.71
CA HIS A 49 10.23 -17.63 2.08
C HIS A 49 9.31 -16.54 1.51
N GLY A 50 9.65 -15.25 1.67
CA GLY A 50 8.87 -14.14 1.11
C GLY A 50 8.74 -14.21 -0.42
N ILE A 51 9.83 -14.56 -1.12
CA ILE A 51 9.84 -14.77 -2.58
C ILE A 51 8.92 -15.94 -2.97
N ALA A 52 9.04 -17.09 -2.31
CA ALA A 52 8.22 -18.27 -2.60
C ALA A 52 6.74 -18.02 -2.33
N TRP A 53 6.43 -17.37 -1.21
CA TRP A 53 5.07 -16.98 -0.83
C TRP A 53 4.40 -16.07 -1.88
N MET A 54 5.15 -15.11 -2.40
CA MET A 54 4.64 -14.20 -3.44
C MET A 54 4.52 -14.89 -4.80
N GLU A 55 5.47 -15.76 -5.18
CA GLU A 55 5.44 -16.55 -6.41
C GLU A 55 4.26 -17.53 -6.44
N GLU A 56 3.98 -18.17 -5.32
CA GLU A 56 2.82 -19.08 -5.19
C GLU A 56 1.51 -18.38 -5.54
N ARG A 57 1.33 -17.12 -5.09
CA ARG A 57 0.11 -16.34 -5.30
C ARG A 57 0.04 -15.68 -6.67
N SER A 58 1.15 -15.11 -7.10
CA SER A 58 1.19 -14.30 -8.33
C SER A 58 1.52 -15.10 -9.60
N GLY A 59 2.25 -16.22 -9.46
CA GLY A 59 2.88 -16.92 -10.58
C GLY A 59 4.09 -16.18 -11.16
N VAL A 60 4.64 -15.20 -10.42
CA VAL A 60 5.82 -14.43 -10.83
C VAL A 60 6.83 -14.43 -9.68
N ARG A 61 8.05 -14.90 -9.97
CA ARG A 61 9.14 -14.93 -9.00
C ARG A 61 9.80 -13.56 -8.92
N ALA A 62 9.90 -13.00 -7.71
CA ALA A 62 10.68 -11.81 -7.45
C ALA A 62 12.18 -12.07 -7.59
N ILE A 63 12.94 -11.06 -8.04
CA ILE A 63 14.40 -11.15 -8.21
C ILE A 63 15.10 -10.46 -7.03
N PHE A 64 16.24 -11.01 -6.63
CA PHE A 64 17.09 -10.38 -5.62
C PHE A 64 17.47 -8.95 -6.04
N GLY A 65 17.16 -7.99 -5.19
CA GLY A 65 17.39 -6.58 -5.44
C GLY A 65 18.72 -6.08 -4.89
N GLY A 66 19.15 -6.61 -3.74
CA GLY A 66 20.40 -6.25 -3.07
C GLY A 66 20.29 -6.19 -1.56
N VAL A 67 21.36 -5.74 -0.93
CA VAL A 67 21.45 -5.51 0.51
C VAL A 67 21.33 -4.02 0.83
N HIS A 68 20.87 -3.71 2.03
CA HIS A 68 20.87 -2.35 2.56
C HIS A 68 22.00 -2.20 3.59
N PRO A 69 23.14 -1.64 3.18
CA PRO A 69 24.32 -1.55 4.05
C PRO A 69 24.02 -0.81 5.35
N GLY A 70 24.40 -1.38 6.48
CA GLY A 70 24.22 -0.77 7.80
C GLY A 70 22.77 -0.80 8.32
N ARG A 71 21.80 -1.35 7.56
CA ARG A 71 20.39 -1.47 7.98
C ARG A 71 19.99 -2.89 8.38
N GLY A 72 20.88 -3.87 8.18
CA GLY A 72 20.64 -5.27 8.54
C GLY A 72 19.55 -5.95 7.71
N THR A 73 19.21 -5.42 6.53
CA THR A 73 18.15 -5.94 5.66
C THR A 73 18.62 -6.14 4.23
N ARG A 74 17.95 -7.04 3.53
CA ARG A 74 18.08 -7.32 2.09
C ARG A 74 16.70 -7.42 1.45
N ASN A 75 16.61 -7.30 0.13
CA ASN A 75 15.34 -7.30 -0.55
C ASN A 75 15.30 -8.11 -1.84
N ALA A 76 14.08 -8.40 -2.29
CA ALA A 76 13.75 -8.85 -3.63
C ALA A 76 12.63 -7.99 -4.21
N LEU A 77 12.60 -7.86 -5.53
CA LEU A 77 11.77 -6.90 -6.25
C LEU A 77 10.89 -7.60 -7.27
N LEU A 78 9.67 -7.07 -7.42
CA LEU A 78 8.67 -7.49 -8.40
C LEU A 78 7.96 -6.25 -8.94
N SER A 79 7.90 -6.08 -10.27
CA SER A 79 7.19 -4.96 -10.88
C SER A 79 5.66 -5.10 -10.67
N LEU A 80 5.02 -4.01 -10.28
CA LEU A 80 3.56 -3.88 -10.16
C LEU A 80 2.96 -2.98 -11.24
N GLY A 81 3.67 -2.83 -12.36
CA GLY A 81 3.33 -1.96 -13.47
C GLY A 81 4.24 -0.72 -13.55
N PRO A 82 4.02 0.14 -14.52
CA PRO A 82 4.87 1.33 -14.73
C PRO A 82 4.94 2.22 -13.49
N GLY A 83 6.16 2.54 -13.07
CA GLY A 83 6.42 3.42 -11.93
C GLY A 83 6.09 2.81 -10.56
N ARG A 84 5.77 1.51 -10.47
CA ARG A 84 5.40 0.85 -9.21
C ARG A 84 6.04 -0.51 -9.08
N TYR A 85 6.42 -0.87 -7.84
CA TYR A 85 6.94 -2.21 -7.55
C TYR A 85 6.57 -2.71 -6.14
N LEU A 86 6.69 -4.00 -5.94
CA LEU A 86 6.68 -4.64 -4.62
C LEU A 86 8.13 -4.85 -4.20
N GLU A 87 8.46 -4.42 -2.98
CA GLU A 87 9.69 -4.74 -2.29
C GLU A 87 9.43 -5.81 -1.23
N ILE A 88 9.95 -7.01 -1.42
CA ILE A 88 10.00 -8.03 -0.37
C ILE A 88 11.23 -7.75 0.45
N ILE A 89 11.08 -7.40 1.72
CA ILE A 89 12.19 -7.04 2.61
C ILE A 89 12.30 -8.05 3.74
N ALA A 90 13.52 -8.49 4.02
CA ALA A 90 13.83 -9.43 5.07
C ALA A 90 15.16 -9.09 5.76
N PRO A 91 15.42 -9.64 6.97
CA PRO A 91 16.72 -9.52 7.61
C PRO A 91 17.83 -10.07 6.72
N ASP A 92 18.98 -9.42 6.74
CA ASP A 92 20.17 -9.92 6.09
C ASP A 92 21.01 -10.74 7.11
N PRO A 93 21.15 -12.05 6.93
CA PRO A 93 21.91 -12.89 7.87
C PRO A 93 23.41 -12.56 7.89
N GLN A 94 23.92 -11.87 6.86
CA GLN A 94 25.35 -11.50 6.77
C GLN A 94 25.67 -10.17 7.47
N GLN A 95 24.66 -9.39 7.84
CA GLN A 95 24.86 -8.14 8.59
C GLN A 95 24.57 -8.38 10.07
N ALA A 96 25.50 -7.95 10.93
CA ALA A 96 25.27 -7.97 12.36
C ALA A 96 23.99 -7.19 12.70
N SER A 97 23.18 -7.73 13.61
CA SER A 97 21.99 -7.02 14.11
C SER A 97 22.40 -5.66 14.65
N ALA A 98 21.75 -4.61 14.19
CA ALA A 98 21.95 -3.30 14.78
C ALA A 98 21.60 -3.39 16.27
N THR A 99 22.37 -2.72 17.10
CA THR A 99 22.32 -2.80 18.57
C THR A 99 21.10 -2.09 19.18
N SER A 100 20.27 -1.40 18.38
CA SER A 100 19.07 -0.71 18.88
C SER A 100 17.84 -1.60 18.76
N GLY A 101 17.09 -1.75 19.85
CA GLY A 101 15.89 -2.59 19.94
C GLY A 101 14.71 -2.23 19.02
N ASN A 102 14.83 -1.17 18.21
CA ASN A 102 13.82 -0.67 17.26
C ASN A 102 14.24 -0.83 15.78
N ASP A 103 15.17 -1.67 15.50
CA ASP A 103 15.67 -1.85 14.17
C ASP A 103 14.67 -2.67 13.31
N MET A 104 14.58 -2.31 12.04
CA MET A 104 13.71 -2.96 11.07
C MET A 104 13.99 -4.47 10.98
N ALA A 105 15.25 -4.89 11.04
CA ALA A 105 15.62 -6.29 10.96
C ALA A 105 15.02 -7.13 12.11
N ASN A 106 15.01 -6.59 13.35
CA ASN A 106 14.40 -7.27 14.49
C ASN A 106 12.87 -7.37 14.36
N ARG A 107 12.24 -6.31 13.87
CA ARG A 107 10.79 -6.32 13.59
C ARG A 107 10.44 -7.36 12.52
N LEU A 108 11.24 -7.48 11.47
CA LEU A 108 11.05 -8.46 10.40
C LEU A 108 11.21 -9.90 10.91
N ARG A 109 12.18 -10.19 11.81
CA ARG A 109 12.35 -11.52 12.41
C ARG A 109 11.13 -12.00 13.18
N ALA A 110 10.30 -11.09 13.70
CA ALA A 110 9.08 -11.42 14.42
C ALA A 110 7.89 -11.73 13.51
N ILE A 111 8.00 -11.53 12.21
CA ILE A 111 6.94 -11.80 11.23
C ILE A 111 6.83 -13.32 11.02
N ARG A 112 5.64 -13.88 11.28
CA ARG A 112 5.38 -15.32 11.05
C ARG A 112 5.03 -15.60 9.61
N GLU A 113 4.11 -14.80 9.04
CA GLU A 113 3.68 -14.88 7.64
C GLU A 113 3.98 -13.56 6.93
N PRO A 114 4.44 -13.59 5.67
CA PRO A 114 4.68 -12.37 4.91
C PRO A 114 3.44 -11.46 4.87
N ARG A 115 3.63 -10.16 5.15
CA ARG A 115 2.56 -9.17 5.22
C ARG A 115 3.02 -7.79 4.81
N LEU A 116 2.08 -6.93 4.45
CA LEU A 116 2.39 -5.52 4.20
C LEU A 116 2.82 -4.83 5.51
N ILE A 117 3.90 -4.07 5.45
CA ILE A 117 4.48 -3.36 6.60
C ILE A 117 4.69 -1.87 6.35
N GLY A 118 4.41 -1.39 5.16
CA GLY A 118 4.58 0.00 4.77
C GLY A 118 4.49 0.21 3.27
N TRP A 119 4.62 1.44 2.86
CA TRP A 119 4.68 1.83 1.47
C TRP A 119 5.45 3.14 1.30
N ALA A 120 5.89 3.43 0.09
CA ALA A 120 6.56 4.66 -0.28
C ALA A 120 5.72 5.49 -1.24
N ALA A 121 5.73 6.80 -1.06
CA ALA A 121 5.17 7.74 -2.00
C ALA A 121 6.30 8.46 -2.76
N HIS A 122 6.18 8.50 -4.08
CA HIS A 122 7.10 9.20 -4.96
C HIS A 122 6.92 10.72 -4.88
N THR A 123 8.03 11.44 -5.00
CA THR A 123 8.04 12.89 -5.22
C THR A 123 9.22 13.25 -6.13
N ASP A 124 9.03 14.24 -7.00
CA ASP A 124 10.09 14.81 -7.84
C ASP A 124 10.85 15.96 -7.16
N ASP A 125 10.34 16.43 -6.01
CA ASP A 125 10.93 17.53 -5.22
C ASP A 125 10.72 17.29 -3.73
N LEU A 126 11.66 16.54 -3.14
CA LEU A 126 11.65 16.21 -1.71
C LEU A 126 11.79 17.48 -0.84
N ALA A 127 12.55 18.48 -1.32
CA ALA A 127 12.79 19.70 -0.56
C ALA A 127 11.50 20.51 -0.40
N SER A 128 10.74 20.70 -1.48
CA SER A 128 9.43 21.35 -1.42
C SER A 128 8.44 20.58 -0.55
N LEU A 129 8.46 19.24 -0.59
CA LEU A 129 7.60 18.44 0.26
C LEU A 129 7.95 18.55 1.76
N VAL A 130 9.24 18.65 2.10
CA VAL A 130 9.71 18.93 3.47
C VAL A 130 9.17 20.28 3.97
N GLN A 131 9.25 21.33 3.13
CA GLN A 131 8.69 22.64 3.47
C GLN A 131 7.18 22.60 3.65
N LYS A 132 6.47 21.87 2.79
CA LYS A 132 5.02 21.65 2.89
C LYS A 132 4.65 20.96 4.20
N ALA A 133 5.39 19.91 4.58
CA ALA A 133 5.18 19.21 5.85
C ALA A 133 5.40 20.15 7.05
N ALA A 134 6.47 20.94 7.05
CA ALA A 134 6.75 21.91 8.09
C ALA A 134 5.66 22.98 8.21
N ALA A 135 5.21 23.55 7.09
CA ALA A 135 4.12 24.53 7.04
C ALA A 135 2.78 23.95 7.56
N ALA A 136 2.56 22.64 7.35
CA ALA A 136 1.39 21.92 7.84
C ALA A 136 1.49 21.46 9.31
N GLY A 137 2.62 21.73 9.99
CA GLY A 137 2.89 21.28 11.35
C GLY A 137 3.12 19.76 11.47
N ILE A 138 3.50 19.09 10.39
CA ILE A 138 3.74 17.65 10.36
C ILE A 138 5.22 17.40 10.65
N ALA A 139 5.49 16.69 11.77
CA ALA A 139 6.84 16.34 12.16
C ALA A 139 7.40 15.20 11.30
N ILE A 140 8.59 15.42 10.75
CA ILE A 140 9.31 14.44 9.92
C ILE A 140 10.64 14.05 10.55
N GLU A 141 11.18 12.89 10.15
CA GLU A 141 12.59 12.56 10.34
C GLU A 141 13.45 13.37 9.36
N ASN A 142 14.71 13.59 9.72
CA ASN A 142 15.64 14.28 8.82
C ASN A 142 15.75 13.51 7.49
N PRO A 143 15.66 14.20 6.35
CA PRO A 143 15.90 13.59 5.05
C PRO A 143 17.27 12.90 5.00
N ARG A 144 17.32 11.74 4.37
CA ARG A 144 18.54 10.92 4.26
C ARG A 144 18.75 10.51 2.81
N ASP A 145 20.02 10.50 2.42
CA ASP A 145 20.44 9.86 1.18
C ASP A 145 20.45 8.36 1.36
N GLY A 146 20.07 7.65 0.33
CA GLY A 146 20.12 6.21 0.27
C GLY A 146 20.79 5.74 -1.02
N SER A 147 21.47 4.61 -0.95
CA SER A 147 22.02 3.97 -2.13
C SER A 147 22.02 2.46 -1.97
N ARG A 148 22.02 1.77 -3.10
CA ARG A 148 22.12 0.32 -3.15
C ARG A 148 22.82 -0.11 -4.44
N VAL A 149 23.81 -0.97 -4.29
CA VAL A 149 24.44 -1.63 -5.45
C VAL A 149 23.55 -2.79 -5.87
N ARG A 150 23.23 -2.83 -7.14
CA ARG A 150 22.44 -3.88 -7.79
C ARG A 150 23.33 -5.09 -8.15
N PRO A 151 22.74 -6.27 -8.42
CA PRO A 151 23.51 -7.42 -8.90
C PRO A 151 24.28 -7.18 -10.20
N ASP A 152 23.81 -6.25 -11.05
CA ASP A 152 24.50 -5.84 -12.29
C ASP A 152 25.63 -4.81 -12.08
N GLY A 153 25.96 -4.48 -10.82
CA GLY A 153 27.01 -3.53 -10.45
C GLY A 153 26.59 -2.06 -10.52
N LYS A 154 25.40 -1.72 -11.05
CA LYS A 154 24.91 -0.35 -11.07
C LYS A 154 24.42 0.07 -9.70
N THR A 155 24.56 1.35 -9.38
CA THR A 155 24.09 1.91 -8.11
C THR A 155 22.80 2.65 -8.30
N LEU A 156 21.79 2.28 -7.51
CA LEU A 156 20.59 3.09 -7.29
C LEU A 156 20.88 4.12 -6.21
N GLN A 157 20.37 5.33 -6.41
CA GLN A 157 20.50 6.43 -5.45
C GLN A 157 19.15 7.12 -5.30
N TRP A 158 18.83 7.49 -4.07
CA TRP A 158 17.60 8.22 -3.74
C TRP A 158 17.78 9.07 -2.50
N ARG A 159 16.84 9.96 -2.28
CA ARG A 159 16.66 10.67 -1.01
C ARG A 159 15.30 10.29 -0.43
N SER A 160 15.18 10.26 0.87
CA SER A 160 13.91 9.90 1.51
C SER A 160 13.78 10.53 2.89
N PHE A 161 12.53 10.72 3.34
CA PHE A 161 12.21 10.97 4.73
C PHE A 161 10.95 10.21 5.15
N ALA A 162 10.84 9.93 6.45
CA ALA A 162 9.68 9.34 7.06
C ALA A 162 8.96 10.36 7.95
N LEU A 163 7.68 10.13 8.23
CA LEU A 163 6.92 10.89 9.23
C LEU A 163 7.28 10.38 10.62
N LYS A 164 7.43 11.27 11.61
CA LYS A 164 7.62 10.85 13.01
C LYS A 164 6.40 10.16 13.60
N LYS A 165 5.21 10.49 13.09
CA LYS A 165 3.94 9.82 13.40
C LYS A 165 3.38 9.27 12.10
N ASP A 166 3.64 8.00 11.84
CA ASP A 166 3.19 7.28 10.64
C ASP A 166 1.93 6.42 10.87
N PHE A 167 1.37 6.50 12.09
CA PHE A 167 0.20 5.73 12.52
C PHE A 167 0.37 4.22 12.35
N ASP A 168 1.47 3.70 12.91
CA ASP A 168 1.85 2.28 12.85
C ASP A 168 2.14 1.78 11.42
N GLY A 169 2.76 2.62 10.61
CA GLY A 169 3.24 2.30 9.27
C GLY A 169 2.20 2.43 8.17
N VAL A 170 0.99 2.94 8.45
CA VAL A 170 -0.03 3.12 7.40
C VAL A 170 0.20 4.36 6.55
N LEU A 171 0.85 5.40 7.05
CA LEU A 171 1.32 6.51 6.23
C LEU A 171 2.69 6.19 5.63
N PRO A 172 2.98 6.68 4.41
CA PRO A 172 4.21 6.35 3.70
C PRO A 172 5.43 7.09 4.24
N PHE A 173 6.60 6.58 3.91
CA PHE A 173 7.75 7.45 3.73
C PHE A 173 7.77 7.99 2.30
N PHE A 174 8.49 9.10 2.10
CA PHE A 174 8.59 9.75 0.80
C PHE A 174 9.95 9.51 0.19
N ILE A 175 9.99 9.27 -1.12
CA ILE A 175 11.19 8.96 -1.88
C ILE A 175 11.28 9.80 -3.14
N GLU A 176 12.49 10.34 -3.37
CA GLU A 176 12.90 11.01 -4.61
C GLU A 176 14.07 10.23 -5.21
N TRP A 177 13.87 9.68 -6.39
CA TRP A 177 14.91 8.95 -7.10
C TRP A 177 15.90 9.91 -7.78
N ASN A 178 17.19 9.57 -7.72
CA ASN A 178 18.17 10.28 -8.54
C ASN A 178 17.84 10.03 -10.02
N ARG A 179 17.91 11.09 -10.83
CA ARG A 179 17.57 11.06 -12.28
C ARG A 179 18.37 10.03 -13.09
N ASN A 180 19.56 9.65 -12.60
CA ASN A 180 20.40 8.65 -13.24
C ASN A 180 20.11 7.21 -12.75
N SER A 181 19.22 7.04 -11.78
CA SER A 181 18.81 5.74 -11.28
C SER A 181 17.71 5.15 -12.17
N ILE A 182 17.89 3.91 -12.60
CA ILE A 182 16.81 3.16 -13.26
C ILE A 182 15.83 2.74 -12.19
N HIS A 183 14.58 3.23 -12.30
CA HIS A 183 13.54 2.90 -11.33
C HIS A 183 13.29 1.38 -11.28
N PRO A 184 13.19 0.76 -10.08
CA PRO A 184 13.07 -0.70 -9.96
C PRO A 184 11.92 -1.35 -10.73
N SER A 185 10.82 -0.62 -10.99
CA SER A 185 9.70 -1.13 -11.79
C SER A 185 10.06 -1.43 -13.25
N GLN A 186 11.15 -0.87 -13.77
CA GLN A 186 11.52 -0.98 -15.18
C GLN A 186 12.26 -2.29 -15.49
N ASP A 187 12.91 -2.88 -14.51
CA ASP A 187 13.75 -4.07 -14.70
C ASP A 187 13.50 -5.20 -13.69
N ALA A 188 12.65 -4.98 -12.69
CA ALA A 188 12.11 -6.08 -11.90
C ALA A 188 11.18 -6.97 -12.74
N PRO A 189 11.07 -8.28 -12.43
CA PRO A 189 10.19 -9.20 -13.15
C PRO A 189 8.79 -8.65 -13.28
N SER A 190 8.25 -8.62 -14.50
CA SER A 190 6.91 -8.15 -14.83
C SER A 190 5.88 -9.29 -14.81
N GLY A 191 4.60 -8.93 -14.88
CA GLY A 191 3.48 -9.89 -14.89
C GLY A 191 2.56 -9.75 -13.70
N CYS A 192 2.80 -8.73 -12.85
CA CYS A 192 1.87 -8.30 -11.81
C CYS A 192 1.45 -6.85 -12.05
N THR A 193 0.23 -6.52 -11.62
CA THR A 193 -0.31 -5.15 -11.65
C THR A 193 -1.04 -4.87 -10.35
N LEU A 194 -0.70 -3.75 -9.69
CA LEU A 194 -1.44 -3.27 -8.54
C LEU A 194 -2.78 -2.69 -9.04
N GLN A 195 -3.88 -3.28 -8.59
CA GLN A 195 -5.22 -2.89 -8.98
C GLN A 195 -5.88 -1.96 -7.96
N HIS A 196 -5.62 -2.19 -6.68
CA HIS A 196 -6.19 -1.42 -5.60
C HIS A 196 -5.23 -1.37 -4.41
N PHE A 197 -5.21 -0.23 -3.72
CA PHE A 197 -4.46 -0.06 -2.48
C PHE A 197 -5.27 0.81 -1.52
N LEU A 198 -5.43 0.37 -0.29
CA LEU A 198 -6.15 1.10 0.74
C LEU A 198 -5.53 0.94 2.12
N ILE A 199 -5.84 1.88 2.98
CA ILE A 199 -5.47 1.92 4.39
C ILE A 199 -6.72 1.63 5.22
N GLU A 200 -6.60 0.75 6.20
CA GLU A 200 -7.61 0.55 7.25
C GLU A 200 -6.99 0.91 8.59
N CYS A 201 -7.61 1.77 9.38
CA CYS A 201 -7.06 2.16 10.68
C CYS A 201 -8.11 2.77 11.63
N PRO A 202 -7.84 2.74 12.96
CA PRO A 202 -8.70 3.39 13.95
C PRO A 202 -8.71 4.93 13.83
N ALA A 203 -7.56 5.51 13.46
CA ALA A 203 -7.37 6.97 13.37
C ALA A 203 -7.65 7.50 11.96
N MET A 204 -8.71 7.02 11.29
CA MET A 204 -9.03 7.31 9.90
C MET A 204 -9.01 8.81 9.57
N GLU A 205 -9.64 9.64 10.38
CA GLU A 205 -9.74 11.09 10.12
C GLU A 205 -8.38 11.79 10.24
N ASP A 206 -7.56 11.41 11.23
CA ASP A 206 -6.21 11.94 11.38
C ASP A 206 -5.33 11.55 10.17
N VAL A 207 -5.42 10.28 9.76
CA VAL A 207 -4.67 9.75 8.61
C VAL A 207 -5.09 10.46 7.33
N ARG A 208 -6.39 10.64 7.08
CA ARG A 208 -6.92 11.41 5.94
C ARG A 208 -6.43 12.86 5.95
N SER A 209 -6.47 13.50 7.13
CA SER A 209 -6.01 14.87 7.30
C SER A 209 -4.52 15.03 6.95
N VAL A 210 -3.66 14.16 7.48
CA VAL A 210 -2.22 14.19 7.19
C VAL A 210 -1.96 13.86 5.72
N ALA A 211 -2.60 12.81 5.19
CA ALA A 211 -2.49 12.43 3.79
C ALA A 211 -2.85 13.60 2.85
N GLY A 212 -4.00 14.23 3.04
CA GLY A 212 -4.45 15.36 2.23
C GLY A 212 -3.51 16.57 2.30
N LYS A 213 -2.98 16.90 3.50
CA LYS A 213 -1.99 17.98 3.67
C LYS A 213 -0.70 17.70 2.90
N LEU A 214 -0.32 16.44 2.72
CA LEU A 214 0.87 16.04 1.96
C LEU A 214 0.59 15.77 0.48
N GLY A 215 -0.68 15.83 0.05
CA GLY A 215 -1.07 15.60 -1.34
C GLY A 215 -1.16 14.12 -1.70
N LEU A 216 -1.44 13.27 -0.71
CA LEU A 216 -1.70 11.85 -0.93
C LEU A 216 -3.20 11.63 -1.14
N GLU A 217 -3.56 11.07 -2.29
CA GLU A 217 -4.93 10.63 -2.61
C GLU A 217 -5.02 9.12 -2.40
N VAL A 218 -5.21 8.70 -1.16
CA VAL A 218 -5.29 7.29 -0.76
C VAL A 218 -6.62 7.01 -0.09
N GLU A 219 -7.23 5.88 -0.41
CA GLU A 219 -8.45 5.42 0.25
C GLU A 219 -8.13 5.01 1.69
N VAL A 220 -8.89 5.58 2.67
CA VAL A 220 -8.75 5.25 4.09
C VAL A 220 -10.09 4.82 4.64
N LYS A 221 -10.16 3.66 5.28
CA LYS A 221 -11.35 3.08 5.89
C LYS A 221 -11.19 2.92 7.41
N PRO A 222 -12.30 2.94 8.15
CA PRO A 222 -12.24 2.66 9.59
C PRO A 222 -11.98 1.17 9.84
N ALA A 223 -11.11 0.87 10.81
CA ALA A 223 -10.86 -0.48 11.32
C ALA A 223 -10.40 -0.42 12.77
N GLN A 224 -10.40 -1.55 13.47
CA GLN A 224 -9.93 -1.62 14.87
C GLN A 224 -8.41 -1.64 14.98
N THR A 225 -7.72 -2.13 13.96
CA THR A 225 -6.24 -2.21 13.90
C THR A 225 -5.74 -1.63 12.59
N PRO A 226 -4.53 -1.02 12.59
CA PRO A 226 -3.92 -0.52 11.36
C PRO A 226 -3.56 -1.67 10.41
N VAL A 227 -4.01 -1.58 9.17
CA VAL A 227 -3.73 -2.58 8.11
C VAL A 227 -3.60 -1.87 6.77
N LEU A 228 -2.62 -2.26 5.99
CA LEU A 228 -2.51 -1.94 4.57
C LEU A 228 -3.10 -3.10 3.76
N ARG A 229 -3.86 -2.79 2.71
CA ARG A 229 -4.38 -3.81 1.79
C ARG A 229 -4.02 -3.48 0.37
N ALA A 230 -3.62 -4.49 -0.36
CA ALA A 230 -3.34 -4.39 -1.79
C ALA A 230 -4.01 -5.54 -2.54
N ARG A 231 -4.73 -5.20 -3.61
CA ARG A 231 -5.24 -6.15 -4.60
C ARG A 231 -4.32 -6.13 -5.81
N ILE A 232 -3.76 -7.28 -6.14
CA ILE A 232 -2.79 -7.46 -7.21
C ILE A 232 -3.36 -8.47 -8.21
N ILE A 233 -3.17 -8.21 -9.49
CA ILE A 233 -3.39 -9.19 -10.56
C ILE A 233 -2.04 -9.73 -10.96
N GLY A 234 -1.86 -11.04 -10.83
CA GLY A 234 -0.69 -11.79 -11.29
C GLY A 234 -1.04 -12.76 -12.41
N LYS A 235 -0.09 -13.59 -12.84
CA LYS A 235 -0.30 -14.61 -13.86
C LYS A 235 -1.31 -15.70 -13.44
N LYS A 236 -1.50 -15.92 -12.14
CA LYS A 236 -2.47 -16.88 -11.58
C LYS A 236 -3.84 -16.26 -11.28
N GLY A 237 -4.07 -15.00 -11.61
CA GLY A 237 -5.30 -14.28 -11.33
C GLY A 237 -5.13 -13.19 -10.28
N ALA A 238 -6.25 -12.67 -9.79
CA ALA A 238 -6.27 -11.62 -8.76
C ALA A 238 -6.19 -12.24 -7.36
N PHE A 239 -5.42 -11.59 -6.48
CA PHE A 239 -5.30 -11.95 -5.06
C PHE A 239 -5.11 -10.70 -4.20
N GLU A 240 -5.32 -10.85 -2.90
CA GLU A 240 -5.15 -9.77 -1.93
C GLU A 240 -4.03 -10.11 -0.96
N ILE A 241 -3.32 -9.07 -0.52
CA ILE A 241 -2.32 -9.12 0.55
C ILE A 241 -2.59 -8.01 1.57
N ALA A 242 -2.31 -8.29 2.84
CA ALA A 242 -2.48 -7.34 3.94
C ALA A 242 -1.28 -7.39 4.89
#